data_1a506275e345321494a1c30ab95b9bca
#
_entry.id   1a506275e345321494a1c30ab95b9bca
#
_cell.length_a   1.000
_cell.length_b   1.000
_cell.length_c   1.000
_cell.angle_alpha   90.00
_cell.angle_beta   90.00
_cell.angle_gamma   90.00
#
_symmetry.space_group_name_H-M   'P 1'
#
loop_
_entity.id
_entity.type
_entity.pdbx_description
1 polymer ?
#
loop_
_entity_poly.entity_id
_entity_poly.type
_entity_poly.pdbx_seq_one_letter_code
_entity_poly.pdbx_strand_id
1 'polypeptide(L)'
;MIGLTLSSMLELKAKANQSKAPGWGKAKSIIMVYLQGGPSHLDLWDPKKDVPDNVRSAFDTIPTKIPGVHFTEILPELAKINDKFTLMRAVSYEPNGLFNHTAAIYQMMTGYTTDKVSPSGQLEPPSPKDFPNFGSNIVRLKPPTEPMLPFVMLPRPLQESNVVGKGGTG
;
A
#
# COMPACT_ATOMS: atom_id res chain seq x y z
N MET A 1 12.89 -0.82 15.04
CA MET A 1 12.02 -0.94 13.84
C MET A 1 12.22 -2.33 13.26
N ILE A 2 11.21 -3.20 13.31
CA ILE A 2 11.31 -4.54 12.72
C ILE A 2 10.83 -4.39 11.27
N GLY A 3 11.77 -4.11 10.37
CA GLY A 3 11.47 -4.12 8.93
C GLY A 3 11.18 -5.54 8.46
N LEU A 4 10.22 -5.70 7.55
CA LEU A 4 10.03 -6.94 6.80
C LEU A 4 11.23 -7.13 5.86
N THR A 5 12.22 -7.88 6.33
CA THR A 5 13.37 -8.28 5.52
C THR A 5 13.04 -9.51 4.68
N LEU A 6 13.82 -9.79 3.66
CA LEU A 6 13.66 -11.01 2.87
C LEU A 6 13.76 -12.26 3.75
N SER A 7 14.66 -12.28 4.72
CA SER A 7 14.79 -13.38 5.67
C SER A 7 13.53 -13.55 6.52
N SER A 8 12.97 -12.47 7.08
CA SER A 8 11.72 -12.55 7.85
C SER A 8 10.53 -12.98 6.98
N MET A 9 10.47 -12.57 5.71
CA MET A 9 9.46 -13.06 4.77
C MET A 9 9.62 -14.56 4.46
N LEU A 10 10.84 -15.04 4.30
CA LEU A 10 11.11 -16.46 4.08
C LEU A 10 10.77 -17.31 5.32
N GLU A 11 11.07 -16.81 6.51
CA GLU A 11 10.64 -17.46 7.77
C GLU A 11 9.11 -17.49 7.91
N LEU A 12 8.43 -16.38 7.62
CA LEU A 12 6.97 -16.33 7.62
C LEU A 12 6.39 -17.30 6.60
N LYS A 13 6.99 -17.38 5.40
CA LYS A 13 6.59 -18.34 4.37
C LYS A 13 6.79 -19.79 4.84
N ALA A 14 7.91 -20.09 5.48
CA ALA A 14 8.19 -21.40 6.02
C ALA A 14 7.20 -21.77 7.12
N LYS A 15 6.93 -20.85 8.07
CA LYS A 15 5.94 -21.04 9.14
C LYS A 15 4.53 -21.23 8.59
N ALA A 16 4.13 -20.42 7.61
CA ALA A 16 2.82 -20.52 6.98
C ALA A 16 2.63 -21.84 6.20
N ASN A 17 3.67 -22.34 5.55
CA ASN A 17 3.64 -23.65 4.91
C ASN A 17 3.50 -24.79 5.94
N GLN A 18 4.14 -24.66 7.09
CA GLN A 18 3.99 -25.63 8.19
C GLN A 18 2.60 -25.58 8.83
N SER A 19 2.03 -24.38 9.01
CA SER A 19 0.72 -24.21 9.62
C SER A 19 -0.44 -24.63 8.73
N LYS A 20 -0.20 -24.90 7.44
CA LYS A 20 -1.25 -25.20 6.45
C LYS A 20 -2.42 -24.23 6.53
N ALA A 21 -2.13 -22.95 6.77
CA ALA A 21 -3.17 -21.92 6.93
C ALA A 21 -4.17 -21.96 5.77
N PRO A 22 -5.47 -21.97 6.03
CA PRO A 22 -6.48 -22.02 4.99
C PRO A 22 -6.28 -20.89 3.97
N GLY A 23 -6.25 -21.25 2.69
CA GLY A 23 -6.10 -20.26 1.61
C GLY A 23 -4.67 -19.86 1.26
N TRP A 24 -3.66 -20.29 2.00
CA TRP A 24 -2.25 -19.99 1.66
C TRP A 24 -1.87 -20.51 0.27
N GLY A 25 -1.32 -19.62 -0.57
CA GLY A 25 -0.89 -19.94 -1.94
C GLY A 25 -2.02 -20.19 -2.95
N LYS A 26 -3.29 -20.00 -2.55
CA LYS A 26 -4.46 -20.23 -3.41
C LYS A 26 -4.92 -18.96 -4.14
N ALA A 27 -4.39 -17.79 -3.82
CA ALA A 27 -4.74 -16.55 -4.51
C ALA A 27 -4.37 -16.65 -5.99
N LYS A 28 -5.35 -16.39 -6.85
CA LYS A 28 -5.20 -16.41 -8.32
C LYS A 28 -5.09 -15.01 -8.90
N SER A 29 -5.61 -14.02 -8.22
CA SER A 29 -5.65 -12.62 -8.66
C SER A 29 -5.39 -11.69 -7.49
N ILE A 30 -4.88 -10.51 -7.81
CA ILE A 30 -4.65 -9.43 -6.85
C ILE A 30 -5.37 -8.20 -7.38
N ILE A 31 -6.17 -7.57 -6.53
CA ILE A 31 -6.75 -6.26 -6.78
C ILE A 31 -6.14 -5.30 -5.78
N MET A 32 -5.44 -4.29 -6.29
CA MET A 32 -4.92 -3.21 -5.48
C MET A 32 -5.80 -1.98 -5.61
N VAL A 33 -6.36 -1.53 -4.50
CA VAL A 33 -7.07 -0.26 -4.43
C VAL A 33 -6.12 0.80 -3.89
N TYR A 34 -5.58 1.61 -4.78
CA TYR A 34 -4.63 2.67 -4.41
C TYR A 34 -5.38 3.97 -4.13
N LEU A 35 -5.32 4.43 -2.89
CA LEU A 35 -5.94 5.68 -2.44
C LEU A 35 -4.93 6.83 -2.61
N GLN A 36 -4.91 7.40 -3.80
CA GLN A 36 -4.03 8.54 -4.09
C GLN A 36 -4.45 9.77 -3.28
N GLY A 37 -3.47 10.58 -2.89
CA GLY A 37 -3.70 11.82 -2.13
C GLY A 37 -3.59 11.67 -0.62
N GLY A 38 -3.39 10.45 -0.11
CA GLY A 38 -3.10 10.21 1.30
C GLY A 38 -4.25 10.58 2.23
N PRO A 39 -5.37 9.84 2.22
CA PRO A 39 -6.47 10.09 3.15
C PRO A 39 -5.97 10.01 4.59
N SER A 40 -6.50 10.89 5.45
CA SER A 40 -6.10 11.00 6.84
C SER A 40 -6.36 9.70 7.60
N HIS A 41 -5.33 9.11 8.17
CA HIS A 41 -5.46 7.89 8.98
C HIS A 41 -6.30 8.12 10.24
N LEU A 42 -6.18 9.31 10.84
CA LEU A 42 -6.95 9.69 12.03
C LEU A 42 -8.45 9.76 11.75
N ASP A 43 -8.82 10.10 10.52
CA ASP A 43 -10.20 10.22 10.09
C ASP A 43 -10.77 8.93 9.54
N LEU A 44 -9.98 7.85 9.49
CA LEU A 44 -10.38 6.56 8.91
C LEU A 44 -10.17 5.40 9.88
N TRP A 45 -9.03 4.71 9.75
CA TRP A 45 -8.78 3.43 10.41
C TRP A 45 -8.06 3.53 11.74
N ASP A 46 -7.49 4.69 12.06
CA ASP A 46 -6.63 4.86 13.23
C ASP A 46 -7.00 6.10 14.07
N PRO A 47 -8.27 6.24 14.46
CA PRO A 47 -8.67 7.34 15.34
C PRO A 47 -7.94 7.25 16.67
N LYS A 48 -7.38 8.38 17.11
CA LYS A 48 -6.71 8.51 18.40
C LYS A 48 -7.69 9.15 19.40
N LYS A 49 -7.95 8.47 20.51
CA LYS A 49 -8.90 8.98 21.54
C LYS A 49 -8.23 9.94 22.51
N ASP A 50 -6.99 9.62 22.90
CA ASP A 50 -6.27 10.35 23.95
C ASP A 50 -5.23 11.30 23.34
N VAL A 51 -5.69 12.20 22.48
CA VAL A 51 -4.85 13.21 21.81
C VAL A 51 -5.46 14.60 21.99
N PRO A 52 -4.64 15.67 21.91
CA PRO A 52 -5.15 17.04 21.93
C PRO A 52 -6.18 17.30 20.83
N ASP A 53 -7.11 18.22 21.09
CA ASP A 53 -8.24 18.50 20.17
C ASP A 53 -7.80 18.94 18.77
N ASN A 54 -6.65 19.60 18.66
CA ASN A 54 -6.09 19.99 17.36
C ASN A 54 -5.51 18.85 16.53
N VAL A 55 -5.45 17.62 17.07
CA VAL A 55 -4.99 16.41 16.40
C VAL A 55 -6.10 15.35 16.29
N ARG A 56 -7.17 15.53 17.07
CA ARG A 56 -8.30 14.60 17.09
C ARG A 56 -9.05 14.63 15.76
N SER A 57 -9.54 13.47 15.33
CA SER A 57 -10.50 13.40 14.23
C SER A 57 -11.77 14.20 14.55
N ALA A 58 -12.34 14.84 13.53
CA ALA A 58 -13.66 15.48 13.61
C ALA A 58 -14.81 14.46 13.65
N PHE A 59 -14.53 13.20 13.36
CA PHE A 59 -15.52 12.10 13.34
C PHE A 59 -15.51 11.32 14.65
N ASP A 60 -16.67 10.85 15.06
CA ASP A 60 -16.80 9.97 16.20
C ASP A 60 -16.22 8.58 15.92
N THR A 61 -15.89 7.87 16.99
CA THR A 61 -15.34 6.52 16.87
C THR A 61 -16.41 5.48 17.10
N ILE A 62 -16.42 4.44 16.26
CA ILE A 62 -17.29 3.28 16.41
C ILE A 62 -16.48 2.03 16.75
N PRO A 63 -17.02 1.10 17.54
CA PRO A 63 -16.39 -0.18 17.78
C PRO A 63 -16.36 -1.01 16.48
N THR A 64 -15.33 -1.83 16.35
CA THR A 64 -15.25 -2.80 15.27
C THR A 64 -15.59 -4.20 15.76
N LYS A 65 -15.59 -5.16 14.87
CA LYS A 65 -15.81 -6.57 15.23
C LYS A 65 -14.71 -7.15 16.12
N ILE A 66 -13.49 -6.57 16.08
CA ILE A 66 -12.39 -6.96 16.95
C ILE A 66 -12.44 -6.11 18.24
N PRO A 67 -12.61 -6.71 19.41
CA PRO A 67 -12.65 -5.96 20.67
C PRO A 67 -11.44 -5.07 20.86
N GLY A 68 -11.67 -3.83 21.31
CA GLY A 68 -10.62 -2.83 21.55
C GLY A 68 -10.13 -2.10 20.30
N VAL A 69 -10.53 -2.52 19.11
CA VAL A 69 -10.22 -1.82 17.86
C VAL A 69 -11.39 -0.91 17.46
N HIS A 70 -11.08 0.32 17.12
CA HIS A 70 -12.07 1.32 16.71
C HIS A 70 -11.70 1.91 15.35
N PHE A 71 -12.72 2.21 14.56
CA PHE A 71 -12.64 3.03 13.36
C PHE A 71 -13.44 4.30 13.56
N THR A 72 -13.37 5.23 12.64
CA THR A 72 -14.29 6.36 12.63
C THR A 72 -15.66 5.96 12.07
N GLU A 73 -16.70 6.69 12.44
CA GLU A 73 -18.08 6.45 12.05
C GLU A 73 -18.34 6.45 10.54
N ILE A 74 -17.42 7.02 9.76
CA ILE A 74 -17.53 7.04 8.28
C ILE A 74 -17.19 5.68 7.64
N LEU A 75 -16.68 4.71 8.41
CA LEU A 75 -16.31 3.37 7.92
C LEU A 75 -17.14 2.24 8.56
N PRO A 76 -18.48 2.34 8.64
CA PRO A 76 -19.29 1.38 9.38
C PRO A 76 -19.24 -0.04 8.78
N GLU A 77 -19.15 -0.14 7.47
CA GLU A 77 -19.11 -1.45 6.81
C GLU A 77 -17.75 -2.15 6.99
N LEU A 78 -16.65 -1.39 6.95
CA LEU A 78 -15.33 -1.95 7.24
C LEU A 78 -15.19 -2.34 8.72
N ALA A 79 -15.81 -1.60 9.63
CA ALA A 79 -15.82 -1.93 11.04
C ALA A 79 -16.49 -3.30 11.32
N LYS A 80 -17.51 -3.67 10.56
CA LYS A 80 -18.20 -4.97 10.67
C LYS A 80 -17.37 -6.16 10.20
N ILE A 81 -16.39 -5.94 9.35
CA ILE A 81 -15.62 -6.99 8.69
C ILE A 81 -14.12 -6.90 8.95
N ASN A 82 -13.66 -6.11 9.94
CA ASN A 82 -12.24 -5.94 10.20
C ASN A 82 -11.52 -7.23 10.66
N ASP A 83 -12.25 -8.27 11.00
CA ASP A 83 -11.73 -9.62 11.22
C ASP A 83 -11.36 -10.37 9.92
N LYS A 84 -11.66 -9.80 8.76
CA LYS A 84 -11.40 -10.40 7.44
C LYS A 84 -10.15 -9.85 6.75
N PHE A 85 -9.53 -8.82 7.29
CA PHE A 85 -8.35 -8.19 6.70
C PHE A 85 -7.34 -7.79 7.78
N THR A 86 -6.10 -7.58 7.35
CA THR A 86 -5.03 -7.11 8.23
C THR A 86 -4.83 -5.62 8.04
N LEU A 87 -4.86 -4.86 9.13
CA LEU A 87 -4.56 -3.43 9.15
C LEU A 87 -3.15 -3.19 9.68
N MET A 88 -2.29 -2.59 8.87
CA MET A 88 -0.93 -2.22 9.23
C MET A 88 -0.86 -0.71 9.50
N ARG A 89 -0.95 -0.29 10.76
CA ARG A 89 -1.01 1.13 11.14
C ARG A 89 0.35 1.83 11.20
N ALA A 90 1.43 1.07 11.38
CA ALA A 90 2.77 1.62 11.62
C ALA A 90 3.66 1.64 10.38
N VAL A 91 3.06 1.72 9.18
CA VAL A 91 3.82 1.84 7.93
C VAL A 91 4.27 3.28 7.76
N SER A 92 5.54 3.48 7.47
CA SER A 92 6.10 4.80 7.17
C SER A 92 7.13 4.71 6.04
N TYR A 93 7.54 5.85 5.52
CA TYR A 93 8.57 5.95 4.49
C TYR A 93 9.98 5.93 5.06
N GLU A 94 10.90 5.42 4.26
CA GLU A 94 12.33 5.63 4.42
C GLU A 94 12.91 6.25 3.12
N PRO A 95 13.72 7.29 3.20
CA PRO A 95 14.04 8.07 4.40
C PRO A 95 12.86 8.90 4.91
N ASN A 96 12.88 9.22 6.20
CA ASN A 96 11.88 10.12 6.78
C ASN A 96 11.90 11.47 6.05
N GLY A 97 10.70 12.02 5.76
CA GLY A 97 10.58 13.30 5.10
C GLY A 97 10.49 13.26 3.57
N LEU A 98 10.06 12.13 3.00
CA LEU A 98 9.73 12.06 1.59
C LEU A 98 8.45 12.87 1.30
N PHE A 99 8.62 14.16 1.02
CA PHE A 99 7.51 15.12 0.85
C PHE A 99 6.98 15.22 -0.58
N ASN A 100 7.55 14.47 -1.52
CA ASN A 100 7.13 14.50 -2.91
C ASN A 100 6.15 13.36 -3.19
N HIS A 101 4.93 13.69 -3.63
CA HIS A 101 3.88 12.70 -3.91
C HIS A 101 4.31 11.69 -4.97
N THR A 102 4.98 12.14 -6.04
CA THR A 102 5.39 11.25 -7.13
C THR A 102 6.49 10.29 -6.68
N ALA A 103 7.44 10.75 -5.85
CA ALA A 103 8.44 9.88 -5.25
C ALA A 103 7.80 8.85 -4.30
N ALA A 104 6.79 9.27 -3.53
CA ALA A 104 6.03 8.36 -2.67
C ALA A 104 5.25 7.31 -3.47
N ILE A 105 4.64 7.68 -4.60
CA ILE A 105 4.01 6.74 -5.52
C ILE A 105 5.03 5.71 -6.04
N TYR A 106 6.20 6.18 -6.47
CA TYR A 106 7.26 5.29 -6.94
C TYR A 106 7.66 4.27 -5.86
N GLN A 107 7.92 4.75 -4.64
CA GLN A 107 8.28 3.89 -3.53
C GLN A 107 7.17 2.88 -3.19
N MET A 108 5.93 3.31 -3.16
CA MET A 108 4.78 2.43 -2.89
C MET A 108 4.61 1.36 -3.97
N MET A 109 4.89 1.70 -5.23
CA MET A 109 4.66 0.78 -6.35
C MET A 109 5.82 -0.16 -6.63
N THR A 110 7.05 0.22 -6.25
CA THR A 110 8.26 -0.55 -6.56
C THR A 110 8.96 -1.13 -5.34
N GLY A 111 8.73 -0.56 -4.15
CA GLY A 111 9.46 -0.89 -2.93
C GLY A 111 10.83 -0.21 -2.82
N TYR A 112 11.20 0.64 -3.78
CA TYR A 112 12.50 1.34 -3.80
C TYR A 112 12.32 2.84 -3.67
N THR A 113 13.21 3.47 -2.93
CA THR A 113 13.30 4.93 -2.91
C THR A 113 13.89 5.42 -4.24
N THR A 114 13.48 6.61 -4.66
CA THR A 114 14.14 7.31 -5.76
C THR A 114 14.88 8.50 -5.20
N ASP A 115 16.16 8.59 -5.51
CA ASP A 115 17.02 9.74 -5.26
C ASP A 115 16.95 10.76 -6.41
N LYS A 116 16.28 10.40 -7.49
CA LYS A 116 16.12 11.22 -8.70
C LYS A 116 14.87 12.10 -8.63
N VAL A 117 14.80 12.91 -7.62
CA VAL A 117 13.83 14.01 -7.57
C VAL A 117 14.53 15.24 -8.12
N SER A 118 13.93 15.88 -9.13
CA SER A 118 14.47 17.13 -9.66
C SER A 118 14.53 18.21 -8.58
N PRO A 119 15.35 19.25 -8.74
CA PRO A 119 15.37 20.39 -7.81
C PRO A 119 14.02 21.07 -7.63
N SER A 120 13.11 20.93 -8.60
CA SER A 120 11.72 21.40 -8.50
C SER A 120 10.78 20.44 -7.74
N GLY A 121 11.28 19.34 -7.19
CA GLY A 121 10.51 18.34 -6.48
C GLY A 121 9.71 17.38 -7.38
N GLN A 122 9.90 17.45 -8.69
CA GLN A 122 9.26 16.56 -9.64
C GLN A 122 10.14 15.34 -9.93
N LEU A 123 9.54 14.18 -10.12
CA LEU A 123 10.26 13.03 -10.62
C LEU A 123 10.69 13.24 -12.06
N GLU A 124 11.88 12.75 -12.38
CA GLU A 124 12.30 12.62 -13.77
C GLU A 124 11.33 11.71 -14.56
N PRO A 125 11.20 11.91 -15.87
CA PRO A 125 10.39 11.04 -16.72
C PRO A 125 10.72 9.55 -16.54
N PRO A 126 9.77 8.64 -16.82
CA PRO A 126 10.02 7.20 -16.77
C PRO A 126 11.23 6.79 -17.60
N SER A 127 12.01 5.87 -17.10
CA SER A 127 13.26 5.41 -17.69
C SER A 127 13.29 3.88 -17.72
N PRO A 128 13.94 3.27 -18.74
CA PRO A 128 14.16 1.82 -18.75
C PRO A 128 15.03 1.30 -17.58
N LYS A 129 15.64 2.21 -16.83
CA LYS A 129 16.43 1.89 -15.63
C LYS A 129 15.60 1.92 -14.34
N ASP A 130 14.33 2.31 -14.42
CA ASP A 130 13.46 2.33 -13.25
C ASP A 130 13.14 0.92 -12.80
N PHE A 131 12.97 0.75 -11.49
CA PHE A 131 12.51 -0.52 -10.96
C PHE A 131 11.07 -0.82 -11.42
N PRO A 132 10.79 -2.06 -11.81
CA PRO A 132 9.44 -2.43 -12.21
C PRO A 132 8.48 -2.35 -11.01
N ASN A 133 7.23 -2.01 -11.27
CA ASN A 133 6.21 -2.08 -10.25
C ASN A 133 5.89 -3.54 -9.87
N PHE A 134 5.23 -3.75 -8.72
CA PHE A 134 4.95 -5.11 -8.26
C PHE A 134 4.03 -5.88 -9.22
N GLY A 135 3.14 -5.22 -9.98
CA GLY A 135 2.31 -5.88 -10.99
C GLY A 135 3.17 -6.51 -12.10
N SER A 136 4.12 -5.75 -12.64
CA SER A 136 5.09 -6.24 -13.63
C SER A 136 5.94 -7.39 -13.08
N ASN A 137 6.39 -7.27 -11.83
CA ASN A 137 7.13 -8.36 -11.17
C ASN A 137 6.29 -9.64 -11.03
N ILE A 138 5.01 -9.52 -10.68
CA ILE A 138 4.09 -10.67 -10.59
C ILE A 138 3.93 -11.33 -11.94
N VAL A 139 3.71 -10.55 -13.00
CA VAL A 139 3.59 -11.08 -14.37
C VAL A 139 4.84 -11.83 -14.81
N ARG A 140 6.01 -11.29 -14.49
CA ARG A 140 7.28 -11.96 -14.80
C ARG A 140 7.46 -13.28 -14.05
N LEU A 141 7.11 -13.31 -12.77
CA LEU A 141 7.30 -14.49 -11.91
C LEU A 141 6.23 -15.55 -12.14
N LYS A 142 5.04 -15.14 -12.56
CA LYS A 142 3.88 -15.98 -12.76
C LYS A 142 3.12 -15.52 -14.00
N PRO A 143 3.65 -15.79 -15.20
CA PRO A 143 3.01 -15.38 -16.44
C PRO A 143 1.63 -16.04 -16.56
N PRO A 144 0.66 -15.38 -17.22
CA PRO A 144 -0.66 -15.95 -17.44
C PRO A 144 -0.57 -17.18 -18.36
N THR A 145 -1.42 -18.13 -18.12
CA THR A 145 -1.57 -19.33 -18.96
C THR A 145 -2.65 -19.14 -20.02
N GLU A 146 -3.55 -18.18 -19.81
CA GLU A 146 -4.65 -17.83 -20.71
C GLU A 146 -4.33 -16.54 -21.47
N PRO A 147 -4.91 -16.31 -22.65
CA PRO A 147 -4.71 -15.11 -23.45
C PRO A 147 -5.47 -13.91 -22.84
N MET A 148 -5.11 -13.54 -21.63
CA MET A 148 -5.66 -12.40 -20.89
C MET A 148 -4.58 -11.37 -20.63
N LEU A 149 -5.01 -10.11 -20.46
CA LEU A 149 -4.11 -9.07 -19.94
C LEU A 149 -3.69 -9.42 -18.52
N PRO A 150 -2.40 -9.70 -18.29
CA PRO A 150 -1.95 -10.18 -17.00
C PRO A 150 -1.88 -9.09 -15.93
N PHE A 151 -1.81 -7.83 -16.35
CA PHE A 151 -1.76 -6.67 -15.49
C PHE A 151 -2.51 -5.50 -16.15
N VAL A 152 -3.38 -4.86 -15.41
CA VAL A 152 -4.16 -3.71 -15.85
C VAL A 152 -4.13 -2.63 -14.78
N MET A 153 -3.89 -1.40 -15.18
CA MET A 153 -3.96 -0.23 -14.32
C MET A 153 -5.12 0.67 -14.75
N LEU A 154 -6.03 0.95 -13.83
CA LEU A 154 -7.25 1.72 -14.10
C LEU A 154 -7.30 2.98 -13.22
N PRO A 155 -7.89 4.06 -13.70
CA PRO A 155 -8.35 4.31 -15.08
C PRO A 155 -7.20 4.66 -16.03
N ARG A 156 -6.03 4.94 -15.48
CA ARG A 156 -4.81 5.35 -16.20
C ARG A 156 -3.59 5.17 -15.29
N PRO A 157 -2.36 5.23 -15.82
CA PRO A 157 -1.15 5.26 -15.02
C PRO A 157 -1.21 6.36 -13.96
N LEU A 158 -0.64 6.11 -12.80
CA LEU A 158 -0.61 7.06 -11.70
C LEU A 158 0.12 8.33 -12.12
N GLN A 159 -0.52 9.47 -11.94
CA GLN A 159 -0.02 10.79 -12.35
C GLN A 159 -0.19 11.79 -11.22
N GLU A 160 0.72 12.72 -11.16
CA GLU A 160 0.58 13.95 -10.42
C GLU A 160 0.99 15.13 -11.31
N SER A 161 0.16 16.18 -11.34
CA SER A 161 0.50 17.46 -12.01
C SER A 161 1.12 17.30 -13.42
N ASN A 162 0.52 16.51 -14.30
CA ASN A 162 0.96 16.24 -15.66
C ASN A 162 2.22 15.37 -15.82
N VAL A 163 2.76 14.83 -14.73
CA VAL A 163 3.87 13.88 -14.78
C VAL A 163 3.35 12.46 -14.54
N VAL A 164 3.63 11.56 -15.47
CA VAL A 164 3.35 10.13 -15.28
C VAL A 164 4.25 9.60 -14.18
N GLY A 165 3.68 8.99 -13.15
CA GLY A 165 4.46 8.43 -12.05
C GLY A 165 5.35 7.29 -12.54
N LYS A 166 6.64 7.35 -12.19
CA LYS A 166 7.55 6.23 -12.39
C LYS A 166 7.04 4.97 -11.69
N GLY A 167 7.29 3.82 -12.28
CA GLY A 167 6.77 2.56 -11.77
C GLY A 167 5.30 2.26 -12.16
N GLY A 168 4.63 3.19 -12.85
CA GLY A 168 3.29 2.96 -13.39
C GLY A 168 3.27 2.25 -14.73
N THR A 169 4.38 2.25 -15.44
CA THR A 169 4.50 1.76 -16.83
C THR A 169 5.54 0.66 -16.99
N GLY A 170 5.99 0.07 -15.91
CA GLY A 170 7.03 -0.98 -15.94
C GLY A 170 6.62 -2.25 -16.65
#